data_01c9d82176fb39f7a0102234047eb51a
#
_entry.id   01c9d82176fb39f7a0102234047eb51a
#
_cell.length_a   1.000
_cell.length_b   1.000
_cell.length_c   1.000
_cell.angle_alpha   90.00
_cell.angle_beta   90.00
_cell.angle_gamma   90.00
#
_symmetry.space_group_name_H-M   'P 1'
#
loop_
_entity.id
_entity.type
_entity.pdbx_description
1 polymer ?
#
loop_
_entity_poly.entity_id
_entity_poly.type
_entity_poly.pdbx_seq_one_letter_code
_entity_poly.pdbx_strand_id
1 'polypeptide(L)'
;MKWLDNPEVFRVNQLEAHSDHTYYESYEALEKKENALIQSLNGQWEFTFSKDVKSRPENFYEEDFDAKNFDKIMVPGHIELAGYDKIRYINTMYPWEGKEYRRGAYSMESTGDGAGMFSEAEYNPVGSYIKRFDLDPELCSKRVRICFEGVEE
;
A
#
# COMPACT_ATOMS: atom_id res chain seq x y z
N MET A 1 -4.16 9.62 12.78
CA MET A 1 -4.25 8.21 12.33
C MET A 1 -3.91 7.28 13.46
N LYS A 2 -4.90 6.74 14.14
CA LYS A 2 -4.69 5.91 15.33
C LYS A 2 -3.98 4.57 15.06
N TRP A 3 -4.04 4.08 13.83
CA TRP A 3 -3.49 2.76 13.50
C TRP A 3 -1.98 2.79 13.24
N LEU A 4 -1.47 3.83 12.57
CA LEU A 4 -0.05 3.95 12.26
C LEU A 4 0.84 3.96 13.52
N ASP A 5 0.34 4.54 14.60
CA ASP A 5 1.07 4.67 15.85
C ASP A 5 0.77 3.53 16.86
N ASN A 6 -0.12 2.60 16.49
CA ASN A 6 -0.51 1.49 17.35
C ASN A 6 0.05 0.16 16.82
N PRO A 7 1.10 -0.40 17.45
CA PRO A 7 1.73 -1.64 16.99
C PRO A 7 0.83 -2.88 17.17
N GLU A 8 -0.26 -2.78 17.90
CA GLU A 8 -1.23 -3.87 18.03
C GLU A 8 -2.16 -3.99 16.83
N VAL A 9 -2.28 -2.92 16.04
CA VAL A 9 -3.09 -2.90 14.81
C VAL A 9 -2.19 -3.10 13.60
N PHE A 10 -1.82 -4.33 13.35
CA PHE A 10 -0.94 -4.70 12.23
C PHE A 10 -1.69 -5.22 11.01
N ARG A 11 -3.01 -5.42 11.09
CA ARG A 11 -3.86 -5.80 9.95
C ARG A 11 -5.31 -5.37 10.16
N VAL A 12 -5.94 -4.96 9.08
CA VAL A 12 -7.38 -4.63 9.04
C VAL A 12 -7.94 -5.14 7.72
N ASN A 13 -9.06 -5.86 7.78
CA ASN A 13 -9.75 -6.44 6.60
C ASN A 13 -8.87 -7.36 5.74
N GLN A 14 -7.82 -7.93 6.31
CA GLN A 14 -6.97 -8.94 5.68
C GLN A 14 -7.44 -10.34 6.09
N LEU A 15 -7.28 -11.28 5.18
CA LEU A 15 -7.44 -12.69 5.50
C LEU A 15 -6.30 -13.16 6.41
N GLU A 16 -6.57 -14.21 7.19
CA GLU A 16 -5.50 -14.92 7.90
C GLU A 16 -4.47 -15.43 6.91
N ALA A 17 -3.20 -15.53 7.38
CA ALA A 17 -2.14 -16.11 6.58
C ALA A 17 -2.54 -17.52 6.10
N HIS A 18 -2.40 -17.78 4.83
CA HIS A 18 -2.78 -19.03 4.18
C HIS A 18 -1.88 -19.31 3.00
N SER A 19 -1.88 -20.55 2.54
CA SER A 19 -1.18 -20.92 1.31
C SER A 19 -1.91 -20.36 0.10
N ASP A 20 -1.16 -19.77 -0.82
CA ASP A 20 -1.70 -19.34 -2.10
C ASP A 20 -1.65 -20.46 -3.12
N HIS A 21 -2.72 -20.57 -3.88
CA HIS A 21 -2.84 -21.51 -4.98
C HIS A 21 -3.53 -20.82 -6.16
N THR A 22 -3.04 -21.11 -7.35
CA THR A 22 -3.72 -20.70 -8.58
C THR A 22 -4.74 -21.76 -8.93
N TYR A 23 -6.00 -21.37 -9.00
CA TYR A 23 -7.10 -22.23 -9.39
C TYR A 23 -7.43 -22.03 -10.86
N TYR A 24 -7.68 -23.12 -11.57
CA TYR A 24 -8.12 -23.11 -12.96
C TYR A 24 -9.45 -23.82 -13.06
N GLU A 25 -10.30 -23.39 -13.98
CA GLU A 25 -11.63 -23.97 -14.18
C GLU A 25 -11.56 -25.41 -14.74
N SER A 26 -10.49 -25.75 -15.46
CA SER A 26 -10.28 -27.06 -16.07
C SER A 26 -8.80 -27.34 -16.32
N TYR A 27 -8.46 -28.61 -16.60
CA TYR A 27 -7.12 -29.00 -17.05
C TYR A 27 -6.75 -28.33 -18.39
N GLU A 28 -7.71 -28.13 -19.28
CA GLU A 28 -7.49 -27.46 -20.55
C GLU A 28 -7.12 -25.98 -20.35
N ALA A 29 -7.77 -25.28 -19.43
CA ALA A 29 -7.44 -23.90 -19.05
C ALA A 29 -6.04 -23.81 -18.44
N LEU A 30 -5.67 -24.79 -17.60
CA LEU A 30 -4.32 -24.88 -17.04
C LEU A 30 -3.24 -25.06 -18.13
N GLU A 31 -3.48 -25.95 -19.10
CA GLU A 31 -2.54 -26.20 -20.20
C GLU A 31 -2.35 -24.94 -21.07
N LYS A 32 -3.44 -24.23 -21.34
CA LYS A 32 -3.42 -22.98 -22.11
C LYS A 32 -2.93 -21.78 -21.31
N LYS A 33 -2.80 -21.91 -19.98
CA LYS A 33 -2.51 -20.82 -19.03
C LYS A 33 -3.55 -19.69 -19.08
N GLU A 34 -4.78 -20.03 -19.44
CA GLU A 34 -5.92 -19.13 -19.42
C GLU A 34 -6.63 -19.26 -18.08
N ASN A 35 -6.85 -18.14 -17.40
CA ASN A 35 -7.48 -18.16 -16.09
C ASN A 35 -8.53 -17.04 -15.96
N ALA A 36 -9.77 -17.41 -16.18
CA ALA A 36 -10.91 -16.50 -16.04
C ALA A 36 -11.25 -16.15 -14.58
N LEU A 37 -10.59 -16.80 -13.61
CA LEU A 37 -10.78 -16.54 -12.19
C LEU A 37 -9.84 -15.43 -11.64
N ILE A 38 -9.00 -14.86 -12.50
CA ILE A 38 -8.04 -13.83 -12.12
C ILE A 38 -8.15 -12.65 -13.08
N GLN A 39 -8.39 -11.48 -12.53
CA GLN A 39 -8.27 -10.20 -13.24
C GLN A 39 -7.05 -9.45 -12.74
N SER A 40 -6.10 -9.17 -13.63
CA SER A 40 -4.91 -8.41 -13.28
C SER A 40 -5.22 -6.92 -13.18
N LEU A 41 -4.76 -6.30 -12.10
CA LEU A 41 -4.81 -4.85 -11.89
C LEU A 41 -3.47 -4.17 -12.23
N ASN A 42 -2.49 -4.91 -12.73
CA ASN A 42 -1.20 -4.37 -13.16
C ASN A 42 -1.37 -3.30 -14.24
N GLY A 43 -0.40 -2.41 -14.33
CA GLY A 43 -0.38 -1.34 -15.33
C GLY A 43 -0.36 0.05 -14.71
N GLN A 44 -0.90 1.03 -15.40
CA GLN A 44 -0.93 2.41 -14.90
C GLN A 44 -1.99 2.61 -13.82
N TRP A 45 -1.57 3.27 -12.73
CA TRP A 45 -2.41 3.73 -11.64
C TRP A 45 -2.26 5.24 -11.48
N GLU A 46 -3.26 5.89 -10.96
CA GLU A 46 -3.16 7.28 -10.47
C GLU A 46 -2.39 7.28 -9.16
N PHE A 47 -1.49 8.24 -9.01
CA PHE A 47 -0.54 8.25 -7.91
C PHE A 47 -0.22 9.67 -7.45
N THR A 48 -0.08 9.86 -6.15
CA THR A 48 0.54 11.05 -5.60
C THR A 48 1.46 10.73 -4.44
N PHE A 49 2.58 11.41 -4.40
CA PHE A 49 3.58 11.29 -3.36
C PHE A 49 3.43 12.39 -2.33
N SER A 50 3.47 12.04 -1.07
CA SER A 50 3.47 12.96 0.05
C SER A 50 4.68 12.71 0.94
N LYS A 51 5.37 13.76 1.36
CA LYS A 51 6.58 13.66 2.20
C LYS A 51 6.31 13.16 3.61
N ASP A 52 5.09 13.28 4.07
CA ASP A 52 4.66 12.91 5.41
C ASP A 52 3.17 12.52 5.43
N VAL A 53 2.76 11.93 6.53
CA VAL A 53 1.39 11.46 6.73
C VAL A 53 0.36 12.60 6.74
N LYS A 54 0.76 13.80 7.20
CA LYS A 54 -0.15 14.95 7.33
C LYS A 54 -0.46 15.58 5.97
N SER A 55 0.50 15.56 5.05
CA SER A 55 0.37 16.16 3.72
C SER A 55 -0.28 15.25 2.68
N ARG A 56 -0.59 13.98 3.03
CA ARG A 56 -1.30 13.10 2.12
C ARG A 56 -2.70 13.60 1.82
N PRO A 57 -3.26 13.34 0.64
CA PRO A 57 -4.66 13.63 0.38
C PRO A 57 -5.53 12.81 1.35
N GLU A 58 -6.40 13.51 2.04
CA GLU A 58 -7.47 12.88 2.80
C GLU A 58 -8.56 12.42 1.85
N ASN A 59 -9.38 11.50 2.21
CA ASN A 59 -10.55 11.07 1.43
C ASN A 59 -10.29 10.60 -0.03
N PHE A 60 -9.03 10.34 -0.42
CA PHE A 60 -8.71 9.91 -1.78
C PHE A 60 -9.33 8.54 -2.15
N TYR A 61 -9.82 7.81 -1.17
CA TYR A 61 -10.52 6.52 -1.30
C TYR A 61 -12.02 6.67 -1.62
N GLU A 62 -12.55 7.88 -1.64
CA GLU A 62 -13.95 8.13 -2.00
C GLU A 62 -14.14 8.00 -3.52
N GLU A 63 -15.31 7.49 -3.93
CA GLU A 63 -15.59 7.19 -5.35
C GLU A 63 -15.56 8.43 -6.23
N ASP A 64 -16.00 9.58 -5.71
CA ASP A 64 -16.09 10.85 -6.40
C ASP A 64 -14.84 11.72 -6.26
N PHE A 65 -13.77 11.19 -5.63
CA PHE A 65 -12.52 11.94 -5.48
C PHE A 65 -11.93 12.34 -6.84
N ASP A 66 -11.67 13.63 -7.00
CA ASP A 66 -11.06 14.19 -8.21
C ASP A 66 -9.54 14.05 -8.20
N ALA A 67 -9.05 13.04 -8.90
CA ALA A 67 -7.63 12.73 -9.01
C ALA A 67 -6.91 13.45 -10.17
N LYS A 68 -7.45 14.55 -10.72
CA LYS A 68 -6.85 15.27 -11.86
C LYS A 68 -5.40 15.71 -11.66
N ASN A 69 -5.02 15.94 -10.42
CA ASN A 69 -3.67 16.37 -10.05
C ASN A 69 -2.75 15.17 -9.68
N PHE A 70 -3.24 13.95 -9.80
CA PHE A 70 -2.41 12.78 -9.57
C PHE A 70 -1.58 12.48 -10.83
N ASP A 71 -0.35 12.04 -10.60
CA ASP A 71 0.52 11.50 -11.62
C ASP A 71 0.08 10.09 -12.06
N LYS A 72 0.82 9.50 -12.98
CA LYS A 72 0.66 8.10 -13.38
C LYS A 72 1.91 7.31 -12.99
N ILE A 73 1.71 6.18 -12.34
CA ILE A 73 2.78 5.27 -11.98
C ILE A 73 2.47 3.86 -12.50
N MET A 74 3.51 3.11 -12.86
CA MET A 74 3.35 1.70 -13.21
C MET A 74 3.33 0.83 -11.96
N VAL A 75 2.36 -0.06 -11.87
CA VAL A 75 2.23 -1.06 -10.81
C VAL A 75 2.26 -2.46 -11.48
N PRO A 76 3.11 -3.38 -11.01
CA PRO A 76 4.10 -3.23 -9.94
C PRO A 76 5.25 -2.29 -10.32
N GLY A 77 5.83 -1.63 -9.31
CA GLY A 77 6.96 -0.74 -9.46
C GLY A 77 7.34 -0.09 -8.13
N HIS A 78 8.55 0.43 -8.06
CA HIS A 78 9.05 1.14 -6.89
C HIS A 78 8.93 2.66 -7.09
N ILE A 79 8.45 3.36 -6.08
CA ILE A 79 8.27 4.81 -6.13
C ILE A 79 9.60 5.54 -6.29
N GLU A 80 10.68 5.01 -5.73
CA GLU A 80 12.03 5.54 -5.84
C GLU A 80 12.56 5.46 -7.29
N LEU A 81 12.30 4.34 -7.97
CA LEU A 81 12.68 4.18 -9.38
C LEU A 81 11.83 5.03 -10.31
N ALA A 82 10.62 5.37 -9.90
CA ALA A 82 9.77 6.32 -10.60
C ALA A 82 10.17 7.80 -10.35
N GLY A 83 11.15 8.04 -9.47
CA GLY A 83 11.74 9.36 -9.25
C GLY A 83 11.09 10.19 -8.14
N TYR A 84 10.25 9.60 -7.29
CA TYR A 84 9.54 10.34 -6.25
C TYR A 84 10.29 10.42 -4.92
N ASP A 85 11.11 9.41 -4.60
CA ASP A 85 11.92 9.37 -3.39
C ASP A 85 13.33 8.86 -3.68
N LYS A 86 14.13 8.74 -2.65
CA LYS A 86 15.51 8.26 -2.72
C LYS A 86 15.57 6.78 -2.37
N ILE A 87 16.36 6.03 -3.12
CA ILE A 87 16.70 4.65 -2.77
C ILE A 87 17.42 4.68 -1.42
N ARG A 88 16.91 3.90 -0.46
CA ARG A 88 17.50 3.73 0.87
C ARG A 88 17.92 2.30 1.08
N TYR A 89 19.03 2.14 1.77
CA TYR A 89 19.46 0.83 2.22
C TYR A 89 18.88 0.58 3.61
N ILE A 90 17.74 -0.10 3.67
CA ILE A 90 16.90 -0.26 4.87
C ILE A 90 17.66 -0.86 6.05
N ASN A 91 18.68 -1.70 5.83
CA ASN A 91 19.51 -2.25 6.89
C ASN A 91 20.25 -1.18 7.71
N THR A 92 20.36 0.03 7.20
CA THR A 92 21.12 1.10 7.83
C THR A 92 20.25 2.28 8.24
N MET A 93 19.17 2.57 7.53
CA MET A 93 18.42 3.80 7.79
C MET A 93 16.99 3.76 7.24
N TYR A 94 16.02 3.98 8.10
CA TYR A 94 14.65 4.29 7.71
C TYR A 94 14.45 5.79 7.41
N PRO A 95 13.39 6.21 6.71
CA PRO A 95 13.12 7.61 6.39
C PRO A 95 13.14 8.55 7.60
N TRP A 96 12.62 8.07 8.71
CA TRP A 96 12.54 8.80 9.99
C TRP A 96 13.76 8.63 10.90
N GLU A 97 14.74 7.80 10.53
CA GLU A 97 15.94 7.60 11.36
C GLU A 97 16.79 8.85 11.47
N GLY A 98 17.37 9.05 12.65
CA GLY A 98 18.10 10.26 12.98
C GLY A 98 17.22 11.44 13.37
N LYS A 99 15.90 11.25 13.40
CA LYS A 99 14.91 12.21 13.88
C LYS A 99 14.45 11.88 15.31
N GLU A 100 13.82 12.85 15.96
CA GLU A 100 13.28 12.71 17.32
C GLU A 100 12.18 11.65 17.43
N TYR A 101 11.62 11.26 16.30
CA TYR A 101 10.55 10.26 16.20
C TYR A 101 10.99 8.81 16.35
N ARG A 102 12.29 8.56 16.38
CA ARG A 102 12.80 7.22 16.65
C ARG A 102 12.52 6.84 18.09
N ARG A 103 11.61 5.88 18.29
CA ARG A 103 11.43 5.25 19.58
C ARG A 103 12.67 4.43 19.92
N GLY A 104 13.37 4.81 21.00
CA GLY A 104 14.34 3.92 21.59
C GLY A 104 13.68 2.62 21.98
N ALA A 105 14.33 1.48 21.76
CA ALA A 105 13.79 0.14 22.03
C ALA A 105 13.26 -0.07 23.46
N TYR A 106 13.48 0.88 24.35
CA TYR A 106 13.16 0.78 25.78
C TYR A 106 12.32 1.93 26.36
N SER A 107 11.94 2.94 25.59
CA SER A 107 11.09 4.01 26.10
C SER A 107 9.68 3.90 25.51
N MET A 108 8.85 3.11 26.17
CA MET A 108 7.38 3.13 25.94
C MET A 108 6.69 4.27 26.71
N GLU A 109 7.44 5.15 27.34
CA GLU A 109 6.88 6.34 27.94
C GLU A 109 6.58 7.35 26.83
N SER A 110 5.31 7.41 26.45
CA SER A 110 4.82 8.48 25.61
C SER A 110 5.01 9.79 26.38
N THR A 111 5.67 10.75 25.81
CA THR A 111 5.81 12.09 26.38
C THR A 111 4.50 12.87 26.41
N GLY A 112 3.37 12.22 26.08
CA GLY A 112 2.03 12.80 26.17
C GLY A 112 1.69 13.84 25.09
N ASP A 113 2.66 14.32 24.35
CA ASP A 113 2.53 15.36 23.30
C ASP A 113 2.55 14.81 21.87
N GLY A 114 2.62 13.48 21.71
CA GLY A 114 2.71 12.81 20.41
C GLY A 114 4.14 12.73 19.84
N ALA A 115 5.14 13.30 20.51
CA ALA A 115 6.53 13.16 20.09
C ALA A 115 6.94 11.68 20.02
N GLY A 116 7.62 11.30 18.94
CA GLY A 116 8.01 9.91 18.67
C GLY A 116 6.93 9.05 18.00
N MET A 117 5.83 9.63 17.58
CA MET A 117 4.81 8.95 16.78
C MET A 117 5.16 9.02 15.29
N PHE A 118 4.99 7.93 14.55
CA PHE A 118 5.26 7.87 13.12
C PHE A 118 4.37 8.83 12.31
N SER A 119 3.13 9.02 12.76
CA SER A 119 2.19 9.99 12.15
C SER A 119 2.63 11.44 12.26
N GLU A 120 3.52 11.77 13.21
CA GLU A 120 4.02 13.12 13.48
C GLU A 120 5.39 13.40 12.84
N ALA A 121 6.03 12.39 12.26
CA ALA A 121 7.33 12.53 11.64
C ALA A 121 7.32 13.58 10.52
N GLU A 122 8.34 14.44 10.47
CA GLU A 122 8.51 15.45 9.42
C GLU A 122 8.73 14.83 8.04
N TYR A 123 9.32 13.65 8.01
CA TYR A 123 9.55 12.87 6.82
C TYR A 123 9.23 11.40 7.07
N ASN A 124 8.06 11.00 6.64
CA ASN A 124 7.57 9.63 6.60
C ASN A 124 6.71 9.50 5.34
N PRO A 125 7.33 9.23 4.18
CA PRO A 125 6.68 9.35 2.89
C PRO A 125 5.48 8.44 2.75
N VAL A 126 4.48 8.91 2.01
CA VAL A 126 3.24 8.20 1.74
C VAL A 126 2.95 8.24 0.24
N GLY A 127 2.81 7.07 -0.36
CA GLY A 127 2.26 6.92 -1.70
C GLY A 127 0.74 6.70 -1.63
N SER A 128 -0.04 7.53 -2.29
CA SER A 128 -1.48 7.34 -2.43
C SER A 128 -1.79 6.90 -3.86
N TYR A 129 -2.43 5.75 -3.99
CA TYR A 129 -2.69 5.08 -5.28
C TYR A 129 -4.19 4.95 -5.51
N ILE A 130 -4.62 5.23 -6.74
CA ILE A 130 -6.00 5.02 -7.17
C ILE A 130 -6.00 4.19 -8.46
N LYS A 131 -6.83 3.14 -8.48
CA LYS A 131 -7.13 2.35 -9.67
C LYS A 131 -8.63 2.22 -9.82
N ARG A 132 -9.16 2.74 -10.93
CA ARG A 132 -10.55 2.51 -11.33
C ARG A 132 -10.57 1.47 -12.43
N PHE A 133 -11.44 0.49 -12.29
CA PHE A 133 -11.58 -0.62 -13.23
C PHE A 133 -12.99 -1.21 -13.17
N ASP A 134 -13.41 -1.82 -14.24
CA ASP A 134 -14.62 -2.65 -14.26
C ASP A 134 -14.24 -4.08 -13.92
N LEU A 135 -15.03 -4.71 -13.05
CA LEU A 135 -14.82 -6.10 -12.70
C LEU A 135 -15.27 -6.99 -13.89
N ASP A 136 -14.45 -7.95 -14.25
CA ASP A 136 -14.76 -8.90 -15.29
C ASP A 136 -16.11 -9.57 -15.03
N PRO A 137 -17.01 -9.66 -16.01
CA PRO A 137 -18.36 -10.20 -15.83
C PRO A 137 -18.39 -11.60 -15.22
N GLU A 138 -17.39 -12.41 -15.52
CA GLU A 138 -17.28 -13.78 -14.98
C GLU A 138 -16.97 -13.81 -13.48
N LEU A 139 -16.42 -12.74 -12.94
CA LEU A 139 -16.13 -12.58 -11.52
C LEU A 139 -17.30 -11.98 -10.74
N CYS A 140 -18.24 -11.28 -11.40
CA CYS A 140 -19.31 -10.54 -10.74
C CYS A 140 -20.22 -11.41 -9.86
N SER A 141 -20.37 -12.69 -10.19
CA SER A 141 -21.18 -13.64 -9.41
C SER A 141 -20.41 -14.40 -8.34
N LYS A 142 -19.10 -14.13 -8.20
CA LYS A 142 -18.21 -14.86 -7.33
C LYS A 142 -17.81 -14.02 -6.10
N ARG A 143 -17.29 -14.68 -5.09
CA ARG A 143 -16.63 -14.00 -3.99
C ARG A 143 -15.25 -13.58 -4.44
N VAL A 144 -15.07 -12.29 -4.67
CA VAL A 144 -13.81 -11.72 -5.16
C VAL A 144 -12.93 -11.29 -3.98
N ARG A 145 -11.62 -11.44 -4.15
CA ARG A 145 -10.58 -10.97 -3.24
C ARG A 145 -9.57 -10.16 -4.03
N ILE A 146 -9.05 -9.10 -3.45
CA ILE A 146 -7.88 -8.41 -3.98
C ILE A 146 -6.63 -9.01 -3.33
N CYS A 147 -5.59 -9.26 -4.13
CA CYS A 147 -4.31 -9.77 -3.68
C CYS A 147 -3.22 -8.78 -4.05
N PHE A 148 -2.42 -8.38 -3.09
CA PHE A 148 -1.19 -7.63 -3.27
C PHE A 148 -0.03 -8.56 -2.92
N GLU A 149 0.77 -8.95 -3.92
CA GLU A 149 1.87 -9.91 -3.74
C GLU A 149 3.11 -9.29 -3.08
N GLY A 150 3.22 -7.97 -3.12
CA GLY A 150 4.27 -7.22 -2.44
C GLY A 150 3.82 -5.78 -2.23
N VAL A 151 3.84 -5.33 -1.00
CA VAL A 151 3.67 -3.93 -0.61
C VAL A 151 4.83 -3.64 0.31
N GLU A 152 5.84 -2.97 -0.22
CA GLU A 152 7.06 -2.60 0.51
C GLU A 152 7.06 -1.10 0.80
N GLU A 153 7.81 -0.71 1.85
CA GLU A 153 8.02 0.69 2.23
C GLU A 153 9.07 1.38 1.32
#